data_3d9d7c76e7fa5a193545d290803fcc18
#
_entry.id   3d9d7c76e7fa5a193545d290803fcc18
#
_cell.length_a   1.000
_cell.length_b   1.000
_cell.length_c   1.000
_cell.angle_alpha   90.00
_cell.angle_beta   90.00
_cell.angle_gamma   90.00
#
_symmetry.space_group_name_H-M   'P 1'
#
loop_
_entity.id
_entity.type
_entity.pdbx_description
1 polymer ?
#
loop_
_entity_poly.entity_id
_entity_poly.type
_entity_poly.pdbx_seq_one_letter_code
_entity_poly.pdbx_strand_id
1 'polypeptide(L)'
;MNTMTYNGYEAFVQYDEDAEVFHGEVMNLRDVITFQGSSVNELKKAFAASVEEYLAFCKERGEEPEKPYSGQFVIRIEPPLHKALDVAAKRAGVSLNRWVAAALERAVERH
;
A
#
# COMPACT_ATOMS: atom_id res chain seq x y z
N MET A 1 11.80 -8.41 3.17
CA MET A 1 11.16 -7.18 3.70
C MET A 1 10.22 -7.55 4.84
N ASN A 2 10.44 -6.96 6.00
CA ASN A 2 9.62 -7.27 7.17
C ASN A 2 8.43 -6.33 7.26
N THR A 3 7.25 -6.89 7.42
CA THR A 3 6.01 -6.12 7.50
C THR A 3 5.20 -6.51 8.73
N MET A 4 4.36 -5.59 9.17
CA MET A 4 3.39 -5.79 10.24
C MET A 4 2.03 -5.35 9.74
N THR A 5 0.98 -5.95 10.27
CA THR A 5 -0.40 -5.57 9.90
C THR A 5 -1.21 -5.24 11.14
N TYR A 6 -2.09 -4.27 11.02
CA TYR A 6 -3.05 -3.89 12.06
C TYR A 6 -4.26 -3.25 11.40
N ASN A 7 -5.44 -3.77 11.68
CA ASN A 7 -6.71 -3.24 11.19
C ASN A 7 -6.74 -2.99 9.68
N GLY A 8 -6.14 -3.90 8.91
CA GLY A 8 -6.05 -3.79 7.45
C GLY A 8 -4.90 -2.93 6.94
N TYR A 9 -4.21 -2.22 7.83
CA TYR A 9 -3.05 -1.41 7.46
C TYR A 9 -1.78 -2.23 7.58
N GLU A 10 -0.85 -1.99 6.67
CA GLU A 10 0.43 -2.70 6.63
C GLU A 10 1.55 -1.70 6.81
N ALA A 11 2.55 -2.05 7.60
CA ALA A 11 3.71 -1.22 7.84
C ALA A 11 4.98 -1.97 7.49
N PHE A 12 5.94 -1.23 6.95
CA PHE A 12 7.28 -1.70 6.66
C PHE A 12 8.16 -1.43 7.89
N VAL A 13 8.93 -2.42 8.33
CA VAL A 13 9.72 -2.33 9.57
C VAL A 13 11.19 -2.53 9.26
N GLN A 14 12.03 -1.67 9.85
CA GLN A 14 13.49 -1.77 9.79
C GLN A 14 14.08 -1.60 11.19
N TYR A 15 15.17 -2.28 11.44
CA TYR A 15 15.93 -2.12 12.68
C TYR A 15 17.02 -1.06 12.48
N ASP A 16 17.06 -0.08 13.37
CA ASP A 16 18.10 0.93 13.41
C ASP A 16 19.11 0.53 14.49
N GLU A 17 20.27 0.04 14.07
CA GLU A 17 21.31 -0.44 14.95
C GLU A 17 21.91 0.68 15.81
N ASP A 18 22.07 1.88 15.27
CA ASP A 18 22.66 3.00 16.00
C ASP A 18 21.77 3.48 17.14
N ALA A 19 20.47 3.57 16.89
CA ALA A 19 19.51 3.99 17.91
C ALA A 19 18.96 2.83 18.75
N GLU A 20 19.25 1.60 18.33
CA GLU A 20 18.77 0.37 18.96
C GLU A 20 17.23 0.32 19.05
N VAL A 21 16.56 0.77 18.01
CA VAL A 21 15.10 0.75 17.92
C VAL A 21 14.65 0.18 16.57
N PHE A 22 13.45 -0.36 16.57
CA PHE A 22 12.76 -0.72 15.33
C PHE A 22 11.99 0.51 14.83
N HIS A 23 12.05 0.75 13.56
CA HIS A 23 11.37 1.86 12.89
C HIS A 23 10.34 1.30 11.92
N GLY A 24 9.13 1.81 11.97
CA GLY A 24 8.06 1.41 11.07
C GLY A 24 7.47 2.58 10.30
N GLU A 25 6.97 2.29 9.10
CA GLU A 25 6.27 3.26 8.28
C GLU A 25 5.05 2.59 7.68
N VAL A 26 3.88 3.23 7.83
CA VAL A 26 2.64 2.70 7.28
C VAL A 26 2.66 2.86 5.76
N MET A 27 2.37 1.78 5.06
CA MET A 27 2.44 1.70 3.59
C MET A 27 1.19 2.23 2.92
N ASN A 28 1.37 2.75 1.70
CA ASN A 28 0.29 3.12 0.79
C ASN A 28 -0.66 4.22 1.27
N LEU A 29 -0.16 5.11 2.11
CA LEU A 29 -0.88 6.31 2.50
C LEU A 29 -0.17 7.54 1.93
N ARG A 30 -0.92 8.60 1.64
CA ARG A 30 -0.34 9.89 1.23
C ARG A 30 0.44 10.51 2.36
N ASP A 31 -0.13 10.41 3.57
CA ASP A 31 0.52 10.92 4.76
C ASP A 31 1.61 9.96 5.20
N VAL A 32 2.73 10.52 5.63
CA VAL A 32 3.81 9.72 6.17
C VAL A 32 3.51 9.48 7.65
N ILE A 33 3.24 8.23 7.99
CA ILE A 33 2.96 7.81 9.36
C ILE A 33 4.08 6.86 9.79
N THR A 34 4.86 7.28 10.77
CA THR A 34 5.96 6.49 11.30
C THR A 34 5.75 6.20 12.78
N PHE A 35 6.38 5.15 13.24
CA PHE A 35 6.34 4.75 14.64
C PHE A 35 7.63 4.00 14.97
N GLN A 36 7.92 3.86 16.25
CA GLN A 36 9.12 3.15 16.67
C GLN A 36 8.90 2.46 18.01
N GLY A 37 9.77 1.51 18.31
CA GLY A 37 9.77 0.81 19.58
C GLY A 37 11.08 0.07 19.79
N SER A 38 11.49 -0.11 21.03
CA SER A 38 12.73 -0.80 21.37
C SER A 38 12.53 -2.32 21.53
N SER A 39 11.29 -2.78 21.48
CA SER A 39 10.94 -4.20 21.50
C SER A 39 9.80 -4.45 20.51
N VAL A 40 9.56 -5.73 20.20
CA VAL A 40 8.45 -6.11 19.32
C VAL A 40 7.12 -5.67 19.91
N ASN A 41 6.92 -5.85 21.22
CA ASN A 41 5.68 -5.46 21.90
C ASN A 41 5.46 -3.95 21.85
N GLU A 42 6.51 -3.17 22.11
CA GLU A 42 6.43 -1.71 22.01
C GLU A 42 6.13 -1.27 20.58
N LEU A 43 6.76 -1.91 19.62
CA LEU A 43 6.55 -1.61 18.20
C LEU A 43 5.09 -1.86 17.77
N LYS A 44 4.53 -3.00 18.21
CA LYS A 44 3.12 -3.33 17.92
C LYS A 44 2.16 -2.32 18.52
N LYS A 45 2.41 -1.90 19.77
CA LYS A 45 1.58 -0.90 20.45
C LYS A 45 1.70 0.45 19.76
N ALA A 46 2.91 0.83 19.37
CA ALA A 46 3.15 2.09 18.67
C ALA A 46 2.46 2.11 17.29
N PHE A 47 2.50 1.00 16.58
CA PHE A 47 1.82 0.86 15.29
C PHE A 47 0.31 1.01 15.47
N ALA A 48 -0.28 0.26 16.38
CA ALA A 48 -1.72 0.33 16.64
C ALA A 48 -2.14 1.75 17.05
N ALA A 49 -1.39 2.40 17.92
CA ALA A 49 -1.67 3.78 18.34
C ALA A 49 -1.60 4.75 17.16
N SER A 50 -0.61 4.61 16.29
CA SER A 50 -0.46 5.46 15.10
C SER A 50 -1.63 5.31 14.14
N VAL A 51 -2.10 4.09 13.90
CA VAL A 51 -3.25 3.82 13.05
C VAL A 51 -4.52 4.43 13.67
N GLU A 52 -4.73 4.21 14.97
CA GLU A 52 -5.90 4.75 15.67
C GLU A 52 -5.91 6.29 15.66
N GLU A 53 -4.76 6.92 15.86
CA GLU A 53 -4.61 8.38 15.75
C GLU A 53 -4.96 8.87 14.36
N TYR A 54 -4.49 8.18 13.33
CA TYR A 54 -4.80 8.52 11.93
C TYR A 54 -6.30 8.44 11.68
N LEU A 55 -6.95 7.36 12.12
CA LEU A 55 -8.39 7.18 11.94
C LEU A 55 -9.19 8.24 12.69
N ALA A 56 -8.79 8.57 13.92
CA ALA A 56 -9.43 9.62 14.72
C ALA A 56 -9.26 10.99 14.05
N PHE A 57 -8.08 11.27 13.53
CA PHE A 57 -7.80 12.52 12.81
C PHE A 57 -8.69 12.67 11.58
N CYS A 58 -8.84 11.61 10.78
CA CYS A 58 -9.72 11.61 9.61
C CYS A 58 -11.16 11.86 10.01
N LYS A 59 -11.63 11.21 11.07
CA LYS A 59 -12.99 11.38 11.57
C LYS A 59 -13.25 12.82 12.04
N GLU A 60 -12.30 13.39 12.76
CA GLU A 60 -12.39 14.76 13.26
C GLU A 60 -12.48 15.77 12.11
N ARG A 61 -11.77 15.52 11.02
CA ARG A 61 -11.80 16.40 9.83
C ARG A 61 -12.95 16.09 8.88
N GLY A 62 -13.73 15.07 9.15
CA GLY A 62 -14.82 14.65 8.26
C GLY A 62 -14.35 14.02 6.97
N GLU A 63 -13.12 13.53 6.95
CA GLU A 63 -12.52 12.87 5.79
C GLU A 63 -12.60 11.35 5.97
N GLU A 64 -12.77 10.63 4.86
CA GLU A 64 -12.66 9.18 4.91
C GLU A 64 -11.19 8.78 4.95
N PRO A 65 -10.80 7.82 5.82
CA PRO A 65 -9.43 7.35 5.83
C PRO A 65 -9.09 6.62 4.53
N GLU A 66 -7.84 6.75 4.09
CA GLU A 66 -7.37 6.03 2.93
C GLU A 66 -7.29 4.53 3.25
N LYS A 67 -7.74 3.73 2.30
CA LYS A 67 -7.62 2.28 2.42
C LYS A 67 -6.24 1.89 1.88
N PRO A 68 -5.49 1.04 2.59
CA PRO A 68 -4.16 0.65 2.16
C PRO A 68 -4.11 0.08 0.75
N TYR A 69 -5.12 -0.70 0.39
CA TYR A 69 -5.22 -1.29 -0.94
C TYR A 69 -6.65 -1.13 -1.44
N SER A 70 -6.89 -0.01 -2.12
CA SER A 70 -8.22 0.34 -2.61
C SER A 70 -8.64 -0.43 -3.86
N GLY A 71 -7.68 -1.04 -4.55
CA GLY A 71 -7.90 -1.63 -5.87
C GLY A 71 -7.67 -0.65 -7.01
N GLN A 72 -7.29 0.58 -6.69
CA GLN A 72 -7.02 1.60 -7.69
C GLN A 72 -5.62 2.19 -7.51
N PHE A 73 -4.88 2.29 -8.60
CA PHE A 73 -3.60 2.98 -8.62
C PHE A 73 -3.30 3.44 -10.04
N VAL A 74 -2.42 4.41 -10.16
CA VAL A 74 -2.04 4.96 -11.46
C VAL A 74 -0.67 4.42 -11.85
N ILE A 75 -0.55 3.96 -13.08
CA ILE A 75 0.71 3.53 -13.65
C ILE A 75 1.00 4.38 -14.89
N ARG A 76 2.26 4.78 -15.06
CA ARG A 76 2.71 5.51 -16.24
C ARG A 76 3.50 4.58 -17.14
N ILE A 77 3.11 4.50 -18.40
CA ILE A 77 3.74 3.66 -19.41
C ILE A 77 4.01 4.47 -20.65
N GLU A 78 4.86 3.96 -21.51
CA GLU A 78 5.15 4.60 -22.78
C GLU A 78 3.93 4.57 -23.70
N PRO A 79 3.68 5.64 -24.47
CA PRO A 79 2.53 5.69 -25.37
C PRO A 79 2.39 4.51 -26.33
N PRO A 80 3.45 3.98 -26.94
CA PRO A 80 3.33 2.79 -27.79
C PRO A 80 2.80 1.57 -27.04
N LEU A 81 3.19 1.39 -25.77
CA LEU A 81 2.69 0.29 -24.96
C LEU A 81 1.21 0.51 -24.62
N HIS A 82 0.82 1.74 -24.29
CA HIS A 82 -0.58 2.08 -24.04
C HIS A 82 -1.45 1.70 -25.25
N LYS A 83 -1.01 2.08 -26.45
CA LYS A 83 -1.71 1.73 -27.70
C LYS A 83 -1.82 0.22 -27.89
N ALA A 84 -0.71 -0.51 -27.67
CA ALA A 84 -0.70 -1.96 -27.83
C ALA A 84 -1.67 -2.65 -26.88
N LEU A 85 -1.75 -2.18 -25.62
CA LEU A 85 -2.69 -2.72 -24.63
C LEU A 85 -4.14 -2.46 -25.05
N ASP A 86 -4.45 -1.27 -25.53
CA ASP A 86 -5.79 -0.91 -25.97
C ASP A 86 -6.23 -1.78 -27.16
N VAL A 87 -5.35 -1.98 -28.13
CA VAL A 87 -5.62 -2.84 -29.30
C VAL A 87 -5.85 -4.28 -28.85
N ALA A 88 -5.01 -4.80 -27.94
CA ALA A 88 -5.14 -6.18 -27.43
C ALA A 88 -6.49 -6.36 -26.71
N ALA A 89 -6.90 -5.39 -25.89
CA ALA A 89 -8.18 -5.46 -25.19
C ALA A 89 -9.36 -5.48 -26.18
N LYS A 90 -9.33 -4.63 -27.20
CA LYS A 90 -10.36 -4.60 -28.24
C LYS A 90 -10.45 -5.90 -29.02
N ARG A 91 -9.32 -6.50 -29.37
CA ARG A 91 -9.29 -7.81 -30.03
C ARG A 91 -9.88 -8.91 -29.16
N ALA A 92 -9.67 -8.82 -27.85
CA ALA A 92 -10.22 -9.78 -26.90
C ALA A 92 -11.69 -9.51 -26.54
N GLY A 93 -12.24 -8.38 -26.98
CA GLY A 93 -13.63 -8.01 -26.70
C GLY A 93 -13.89 -7.60 -25.25
N VAL A 94 -12.87 -7.12 -24.55
CA VAL A 94 -12.98 -6.68 -23.15
C VAL A 94 -12.48 -5.25 -23.01
N SER A 95 -12.77 -4.63 -21.86
CA SER A 95 -12.26 -3.30 -21.57
C SER A 95 -10.75 -3.33 -21.37
N LEU A 96 -10.10 -2.19 -21.58
CA LEU A 96 -8.67 -2.04 -21.31
C LEU A 96 -8.35 -2.41 -19.85
N ASN A 97 -9.15 -1.89 -18.93
CA ASN A 97 -8.97 -2.18 -17.50
C ASN A 97 -9.01 -3.68 -17.21
N ARG A 98 -10.00 -4.36 -17.75
CA ARG A 98 -10.17 -5.81 -17.54
C ARG A 98 -9.03 -6.62 -18.14
N TRP A 99 -8.60 -6.25 -19.34
CA TRP A 99 -7.47 -6.92 -20.01
C TRP A 99 -6.17 -6.76 -19.22
N VAL A 100 -5.90 -5.52 -18.76
CA VAL A 100 -4.69 -5.21 -17.98
C VAL A 100 -4.73 -5.91 -16.62
N ALA A 101 -5.88 -5.89 -15.92
CA ALA A 101 -6.03 -6.58 -14.64
C ALA A 101 -5.71 -8.07 -14.76
N ALA A 102 -6.22 -8.74 -15.80
CA ALA A 102 -5.93 -10.15 -16.03
C ALA A 102 -4.44 -10.40 -16.32
N ALA A 103 -3.79 -9.50 -17.06
CA ALA A 103 -2.37 -9.61 -17.36
C ALA A 103 -1.52 -9.46 -16.09
N LEU A 104 -1.88 -8.50 -15.24
CA LEU A 104 -1.19 -8.27 -13.96
C LEU A 104 -1.35 -9.46 -13.02
N GLU A 105 -2.53 -10.03 -12.96
CA GLU A 105 -2.81 -11.21 -12.15
C GLU A 105 -1.90 -12.38 -12.56
N ARG A 106 -1.77 -12.62 -13.85
CA ARG A 106 -0.87 -13.66 -14.37
C ARG A 106 0.59 -13.37 -14.05
N ALA A 107 1.00 -12.10 -14.13
CA ALA A 107 2.37 -11.71 -13.82
C ALA A 107 2.72 -12.00 -12.35
N VAL A 108 1.79 -11.77 -11.43
CA VAL A 108 1.98 -12.02 -10.00
C VAL A 108 2.03 -13.52 -9.71
N GLU A 109 1.20 -14.32 -10.37
CA GLU A 109 1.15 -15.77 -10.18
C GLU A 109 2.46 -16.49 -10.56
N ARG A 110 3.26 -15.87 -11.45
CA ARG A 110 4.55 -16.43 -11.87
C ARG A 110 5.68 -16.19 -10.88
N HIS A 111 5.44 -15.39 -9.87
CA HIS A 111 6.40 -15.07 -8.83
C HIS A 111 5.90 -15.54 -7.49
#